data_3fea82b0f713517aca16780932dcfdd2
#
_entry.id   3fea82b0f713517aca16780932dcfdd2
#
_cell.length_a   1.000
_cell.length_b   1.000
_cell.length_c   1.000
_cell.angle_alpha   90.00
_cell.angle_beta   90.00
_cell.angle_gamma   90.00
#
_symmetry.space_group_name_H-M   'P 1'
#
loop_
_entity.id
_entity.type
_entity.pdbx_description
1 polymer ?
#
loop_
_entity_poly.entity_id
_entity_poly.type
_entity_poly.pdbx_seq_one_letter_code
_entity_poly.pdbx_strand_id
1 'polypeptide(L)'
;MSLRPSAAACVFSSIEEVVKDAAAGKVFVLLDDEERENEGDMVVLADKVSPEAISLMVRHGSGIVCLALSGEHAERLDLSLMPRRNANDGCPSFTVSIDAKDGITTGVSAQDRAATILLAASKSSKASDFVTPGHIFPIVAHPGGVRKRAGHTEAGVEIAALAGSEHAAVICELMNPDGSMSRGQEIFEFAQMHDLRVTTIKKLIEYLGGS
;
A
#
# COMPACT_ATOMS: atom_id res chain seq x y z
N MET A 1 -24.97 -20.77 22.34
CA MET A 1 -24.34 -21.79 21.47
C MET A 1 -24.13 -21.08 20.13
N SER A 2 -22.99 -20.41 19.98
CA SER A 2 -22.62 -19.64 18.77
C SER A 2 -22.03 -20.63 17.77
N LEU A 3 -22.73 -20.84 16.66
CA LEU A 3 -22.21 -21.57 15.50
C LEU A 3 -21.05 -20.75 14.93
N ARG A 4 -19.82 -21.21 15.12
CA ARG A 4 -18.68 -20.71 14.34
C ARG A 4 -18.96 -21.03 12.88
N PRO A 5 -18.85 -20.05 11.95
CA PRO A 5 -18.96 -20.38 10.55
C PRO A 5 -17.84 -21.38 10.20
N SER A 6 -18.21 -22.36 9.38
CA SER A 6 -17.27 -23.32 8.79
C SER A 6 -16.09 -22.56 8.18
N ALA A 7 -14.87 -23.01 8.49
CA ALA A 7 -13.65 -22.47 7.87
C ALA A 7 -13.78 -22.59 6.34
N ALA A 8 -14.19 -21.51 5.69
CA ALA A 8 -14.04 -21.38 4.26
C ALA A 8 -12.55 -21.54 3.96
N ALA A 9 -12.19 -22.39 3.02
CA ALA A 9 -10.80 -22.58 2.64
C ALA A 9 -10.20 -21.23 2.29
N CYS A 10 -9.05 -20.87 2.91
CA CYS A 10 -8.29 -19.69 2.59
C CYS A 10 -7.83 -19.78 1.12
N VAL A 11 -8.53 -19.12 0.23
CA VAL A 11 -8.23 -19.16 -1.21
C VAL A 11 -7.65 -17.83 -1.62
N PHE A 12 -6.39 -17.85 -2.04
CA PHE A 12 -5.77 -16.68 -2.64
C PHE A 12 -6.37 -16.38 -4.01
N SER A 13 -6.74 -15.15 -4.24
CA SER A 13 -7.16 -14.65 -5.56
C SER A 13 -6.02 -14.73 -6.58
N SER A 14 -6.34 -14.81 -7.86
CA SER A 14 -5.35 -14.69 -8.93
C SER A 14 -4.88 -13.23 -9.05
N ILE A 15 -3.74 -13.02 -9.68
CA ILE A 15 -3.20 -11.67 -9.93
C ILE A 15 -4.11 -10.89 -10.86
N GLU A 16 -4.70 -11.54 -11.88
CA GLU A 16 -5.63 -10.92 -12.82
C GLU A 16 -6.88 -10.39 -12.11
N GLU A 17 -7.42 -11.16 -11.16
CA GLU A 17 -8.58 -10.74 -10.37
C GLU A 17 -8.23 -9.53 -9.48
N VAL A 18 -7.04 -9.54 -8.85
CA VAL A 18 -6.57 -8.43 -8.03
C VAL A 18 -6.31 -7.19 -8.87
N VAL A 19 -5.65 -7.32 -10.01
CA VAL A 19 -5.39 -6.20 -10.94
C VAL A 19 -6.70 -5.58 -11.43
N LYS A 20 -7.69 -6.41 -11.77
CA LYS A 20 -9.03 -5.93 -12.16
C LYS A 20 -9.72 -5.14 -11.05
N ASP A 21 -9.70 -5.65 -9.82
CA ASP A 21 -10.31 -4.97 -8.67
C ASP A 21 -9.53 -3.71 -8.29
N ALA A 22 -8.20 -3.74 -8.36
CA ALA A 22 -7.33 -2.57 -8.15
C ALA A 22 -7.63 -1.46 -9.18
N ALA A 23 -7.74 -1.79 -10.48
CA ALA A 23 -8.11 -0.84 -11.52
C ALA A 23 -9.50 -0.21 -11.29
N ALA A 24 -10.40 -0.92 -10.60
CA ALA A 24 -11.70 -0.40 -10.19
C ALA A 24 -11.66 0.41 -8.86
N GLY A 25 -10.49 0.62 -8.27
CA GLY A 25 -10.31 1.38 -7.02
C GLY A 25 -10.67 0.61 -5.75
N LYS A 26 -10.78 -0.71 -5.82
CA LYS A 26 -11.03 -1.52 -4.63
C LYS A 26 -9.76 -1.77 -3.84
N VAL A 27 -9.91 -1.80 -2.52
CA VAL A 27 -8.86 -2.25 -1.60
C VAL A 27 -8.72 -3.78 -1.70
N PHE A 28 -7.51 -4.26 -1.64
CA PHE A 28 -7.17 -5.68 -1.53
C PHE A 28 -6.07 -5.89 -0.49
N VAL A 29 -5.81 -7.14 -0.11
CA VAL A 29 -4.76 -7.50 0.84
C VAL A 29 -3.64 -8.23 0.11
N LEU A 30 -2.42 -7.83 0.39
CA LEU A 30 -1.20 -8.40 -0.16
C LEU A 30 -0.36 -8.96 1.00
N LEU A 31 -0.03 -10.26 0.93
CA LEU A 31 0.83 -10.92 1.91
C LEU A 31 2.24 -11.07 1.37
N ASP A 32 3.22 -10.87 2.23
CA ASP A 32 4.58 -11.24 1.95
C ASP A 32 4.89 -12.71 2.36
N ASP A 33 6.13 -13.12 2.26
CA ASP A 33 6.57 -14.48 2.56
C ASP A 33 6.69 -14.68 4.08
N GLU A 34 6.36 -15.90 4.54
CA GLU A 34 6.50 -16.30 5.96
C GLU A 34 7.94 -16.16 6.47
N GLU A 35 8.93 -16.33 5.58
CA GLU A 35 10.35 -16.18 5.90
C GLU A 35 10.83 -14.73 5.91
N ARG A 36 9.97 -13.74 5.47
CA ARG A 36 10.30 -12.31 5.47
C ARG A 36 9.74 -11.62 6.73
N GLU A 37 8.58 -11.00 6.66
CA GLU A 37 7.89 -10.33 7.79
C GLU A 37 6.66 -11.14 8.21
N ASN A 38 6.12 -11.96 7.30
CA ASN A 38 4.89 -12.72 7.47
C ASN A 38 3.72 -11.81 7.86
N GLU A 39 3.57 -10.71 7.13
CA GLU A 39 2.58 -9.67 7.36
C GLU A 39 1.70 -9.47 6.13
N GLY A 40 0.59 -8.77 6.32
CA GLY A 40 -0.31 -8.38 5.25
C GLY A 40 -0.58 -6.90 5.27
N ASP A 41 -0.54 -6.29 4.08
CA ASP A 41 -0.93 -4.90 3.88
C ASP A 41 -2.25 -4.79 3.13
N MET A 42 -3.11 -3.88 3.55
CA MET A 42 -4.14 -3.34 2.66
C MET A 42 -3.50 -2.47 1.61
N VAL A 43 -3.93 -2.64 0.36
CA VAL A 43 -3.40 -1.91 -0.80
C VAL A 43 -4.54 -1.32 -1.61
N VAL A 44 -4.38 -0.09 -2.08
CA VAL A 44 -5.24 0.55 -3.10
C VAL A 44 -4.37 1.39 -4.03
N LEU A 45 -4.74 1.50 -5.31
CA LEU A 45 -3.99 2.34 -6.24
C LEU A 45 -4.09 3.82 -5.84
N ALA A 46 -2.98 4.54 -5.91
CA ALA A 46 -2.92 5.92 -5.41
C ALA A 46 -3.82 6.89 -6.19
N ASP A 47 -3.96 6.70 -7.51
CA ASP A 47 -4.86 7.50 -8.37
C ASP A 47 -6.35 7.09 -8.24
N LYS A 48 -6.66 6.06 -7.46
CA LYS A 48 -8.02 5.57 -7.19
C LYS A 48 -8.39 5.66 -5.70
N VAL A 49 -7.49 6.16 -4.86
CA VAL A 49 -7.74 6.24 -3.43
C VAL A 49 -8.95 7.10 -3.11
N SER A 50 -9.74 6.68 -2.14
CA SER A 50 -10.89 7.44 -1.63
C SER A 50 -10.76 7.69 -0.12
N PRO A 51 -11.49 8.67 0.43
CA PRO A 51 -11.57 8.86 1.88
C PRO A 51 -12.03 7.60 2.62
N GLU A 52 -12.92 6.81 2.02
CA GLU A 52 -13.42 5.55 2.59
C GLU A 52 -12.30 4.51 2.68
N ALA A 53 -11.46 4.38 1.64
CA ALA A 53 -10.30 3.49 1.66
C ALA A 53 -9.30 3.88 2.75
N ILE A 54 -8.98 5.17 2.87
CA ILE A 54 -8.12 5.68 3.97
C ILE A 54 -8.76 5.44 5.33
N SER A 55 -10.07 5.67 5.47
CA SER A 55 -10.80 5.41 6.72
C SER A 55 -10.76 3.92 7.09
N LEU A 56 -10.90 3.01 6.13
CA LEU A 56 -10.77 1.57 6.33
C LEU A 56 -9.36 1.24 6.86
N MET A 57 -8.31 1.73 6.20
CA MET A 57 -6.92 1.52 6.58
C MET A 57 -6.64 2.01 8.01
N VAL A 58 -7.03 3.23 8.33
CA VAL A 58 -6.76 3.86 9.63
C VAL A 58 -7.52 3.19 10.78
N ARG A 59 -8.79 2.84 10.55
CA ARG A 59 -9.67 2.33 11.61
C ARG A 59 -9.55 0.84 11.84
N HIS A 60 -9.19 0.10 10.81
CA HIS A 60 -9.22 -1.36 10.83
C HIS A 60 -7.88 -2.00 10.48
N GLY A 61 -7.02 -1.35 9.68
CA GLY A 61 -5.64 -1.76 9.49
C GLY A 61 -4.78 -1.37 10.67
N SER A 62 -4.91 -0.12 11.10
CA SER A 62 -4.18 0.48 12.23
C SER A 62 -2.67 0.64 12.03
N GLY A 63 -2.15 0.28 10.86
CA GLY A 63 -0.76 0.49 10.46
C GLY A 63 -0.48 1.93 10.02
N ILE A 64 0.68 2.16 9.43
CA ILE A 64 1.07 3.45 8.87
C ILE A 64 0.57 3.55 7.43
N VAL A 65 -0.28 4.53 7.14
CA VAL A 65 -0.70 4.80 5.76
C VAL A 65 0.48 5.39 4.99
N CYS A 66 1.04 4.59 4.08
CA CYS A 66 2.21 4.94 3.29
C CYS A 66 1.84 5.07 1.81
N LEU A 67 2.57 5.94 1.10
CA LEU A 67 2.45 6.10 -0.34
C LEU A 67 3.66 5.48 -1.04
N ALA A 68 3.50 4.26 -1.55
CA ALA A 68 4.52 3.59 -2.35
C ALA A 68 4.62 4.26 -3.73
N LEU A 69 5.82 4.68 -4.11
CA LEU A 69 6.11 5.41 -5.35
C LEU A 69 7.26 4.76 -6.13
N SER A 70 7.22 4.85 -7.46
CA SER A 70 8.41 4.61 -8.27
C SER A 70 9.49 5.69 -8.02
N GLY A 71 10.76 5.37 -8.31
CA GLY A 71 11.87 6.33 -8.20
C GLY A 71 11.64 7.58 -9.06
N GLU A 72 11.17 7.41 -10.30
CA GLU A 72 10.82 8.52 -11.20
C GLU A 72 9.76 9.45 -10.61
N HIS A 73 8.76 8.86 -9.94
CA HIS A 73 7.69 9.62 -9.27
C HIS A 73 8.24 10.45 -8.11
N ALA A 74 9.09 9.84 -7.28
CA ALA A 74 9.72 10.52 -6.15
C ALA A 74 10.68 11.65 -6.59
N GLU A 75 11.44 11.44 -7.67
CA GLU A 75 12.30 12.46 -8.28
C GLU A 75 11.48 13.65 -8.80
N ARG A 76 10.38 13.40 -9.52
CA ARG A 76 9.50 14.47 -10.02
C ARG A 76 8.93 15.34 -8.91
N LEU A 77 8.63 14.75 -7.75
CA LEU A 77 8.12 15.44 -6.58
C LEU A 77 9.22 16.01 -5.67
N ASP A 78 10.49 15.85 -6.05
CA ASP A 78 11.68 16.29 -5.26
C ASP A 78 11.65 15.79 -3.81
N LEU A 79 11.30 14.51 -3.63
CA LEU A 79 11.16 13.89 -2.32
C LEU A 79 12.51 13.41 -1.79
N SER A 80 13.08 14.14 -0.84
CA SER A 80 14.32 13.77 -0.17
C SER A 80 14.12 12.54 0.72
N LEU A 81 15.04 11.58 0.65
CA LEU A 81 15.06 10.42 1.55
C LEU A 81 15.30 10.85 3.00
N MET A 82 14.64 10.21 3.94
CA MET A 82 14.94 10.37 5.37
C MET A 82 16.35 9.89 5.67
N PRO A 83 17.10 10.58 6.56
CA PRO A 83 18.42 10.15 6.99
C PRO A 83 18.37 8.74 7.61
N ARG A 84 19.20 7.84 7.09
CA ARG A 84 19.33 6.49 7.63
C ARG A 84 20.45 6.42 8.67
N ARG A 85 20.21 5.73 9.78
CA ARG A 85 21.22 5.41 10.78
C ARG A 85 21.15 3.91 11.09
N ASN A 86 22.29 3.22 11.00
CA ASN A 86 22.37 1.77 11.30
C ASN A 86 21.38 0.90 10.50
N ALA A 87 20.94 1.36 9.32
CA ALA A 87 20.05 0.63 8.46
C ALA A 87 20.83 -0.39 7.61
N ASN A 88 20.25 -1.56 7.41
CA ASN A 88 20.74 -2.56 6.46
C ASN A 88 20.10 -2.33 5.07
N ASP A 89 20.56 -3.05 4.05
CA ASP A 89 20.08 -2.91 2.67
C ASP A 89 18.59 -3.30 2.46
N GLY A 90 17.97 -3.98 3.43
CA GLY A 90 16.57 -4.38 3.39
C GLY A 90 15.57 -3.32 3.89
N CYS A 91 16.06 -2.24 4.51
CA CYS A 91 15.18 -1.21 5.08
C CYS A 91 14.41 -0.44 4.00
N PRO A 92 13.11 -0.10 4.26
CA PRO A 92 12.31 0.72 3.36
C PRO A 92 12.93 2.09 3.11
N SER A 93 12.76 2.62 1.90
CA SER A 93 13.28 3.94 1.49
C SER A 93 12.26 5.04 1.77
N PHE A 94 12.02 5.35 3.03
CA PHE A 94 11.15 6.47 3.42
C PHE A 94 11.71 7.80 2.96
N THR A 95 10.83 8.67 2.48
CA THR A 95 11.13 10.09 2.23
C THR A 95 10.60 10.96 3.36
N VAL A 96 10.88 12.27 3.29
CA VAL A 96 10.17 13.25 4.12
C VAL A 96 8.66 13.10 3.92
N SER A 97 7.88 13.25 4.99
CA SER A 97 6.43 13.22 4.91
C SER A 97 5.89 14.49 4.26
N ILE A 98 4.75 14.38 3.59
CA ILE A 98 4.14 15.46 2.81
C ILE A 98 2.67 15.65 3.14
N ASP A 99 2.18 16.87 2.89
CA ASP A 99 0.77 17.21 2.73
C ASP A 99 0.58 18.07 1.47
N ALA A 100 -0.60 18.01 0.87
CA ALA A 100 -0.96 18.96 -0.18
C ALA A 100 -0.90 20.39 0.41
N LYS A 101 -0.33 21.33 -0.37
CA LYS A 101 -0.22 22.74 0.06
C LYS A 101 -1.56 23.42 0.14
N ASP A 102 -2.46 23.08 -0.77
CA ASP A 102 -3.78 23.69 -0.91
C ASP A 102 -4.86 22.61 -0.98
N GLY A 103 -6.11 22.97 -0.67
CA GLY A 103 -7.27 22.10 -0.82
C GLY A 103 -7.49 21.10 0.33
N ILE A 104 -6.74 21.20 1.42
CA ILE A 104 -6.89 20.41 2.64
C ILE A 104 -7.10 21.28 3.87
N THR A 105 -7.43 20.68 5.01
CA THR A 105 -7.55 21.37 6.31
C THR A 105 -6.27 21.21 7.13
N THR A 106 -6.22 20.22 8.04
CA THR A 106 -5.04 19.95 8.90
C THR A 106 -4.15 18.83 8.37
N GLY A 107 -4.53 18.16 7.30
CA GLY A 107 -3.78 17.06 6.69
C GLY A 107 -4.09 15.65 7.25
N VAL A 108 -4.62 15.54 8.47
CA VAL A 108 -4.79 14.27 9.20
C VAL A 108 -6.04 13.48 8.78
N SER A 109 -7.12 14.18 8.40
CA SER A 109 -8.39 13.52 8.09
C SER A 109 -8.24 12.53 6.91
N ALA A 110 -9.12 11.53 6.84
CA ALA A 110 -9.12 10.60 5.71
C ALA A 110 -9.30 11.35 4.38
N GLN A 111 -10.09 12.42 4.38
CA GLN A 111 -10.29 13.28 3.22
C GLN A 111 -9.02 14.04 2.83
N ASP A 112 -8.33 14.66 3.77
CA ASP A 112 -7.11 15.41 3.52
C ASP A 112 -5.98 14.49 3.02
N ARG A 113 -5.84 13.31 3.65
CA ARG A 113 -4.85 12.30 3.23
C ARG A 113 -5.15 11.77 1.82
N ALA A 114 -6.41 11.46 1.52
CA ALA A 114 -6.79 11.04 0.17
C ALA A 114 -6.52 12.15 -0.86
N ALA A 115 -6.83 13.43 -0.54
CA ALA A 115 -6.54 14.56 -1.42
C ALA A 115 -5.03 14.72 -1.68
N THR A 116 -4.20 14.62 -0.64
CA THR A 116 -2.73 14.65 -0.77
C THR A 116 -2.21 13.52 -1.65
N ILE A 117 -2.71 12.29 -1.46
CA ILE A 117 -2.29 11.12 -2.22
C ILE A 117 -2.71 11.24 -3.70
N LEU A 118 -3.97 11.63 -3.98
CA LEU A 118 -4.46 11.84 -5.34
C LEU A 118 -3.63 12.90 -6.07
N LEU A 119 -3.31 14.00 -5.39
CA LEU A 119 -2.44 15.03 -5.93
C LEU A 119 -1.04 14.46 -6.22
N ALA A 120 -0.44 13.73 -5.26
CA ALA A 120 0.88 13.13 -5.45
C ALA A 120 0.91 12.10 -6.58
N ALA A 121 -0.14 11.32 -6.79
CA ALA A 121 -0.26 10.37 -7.89
C ALA A 121 -0.40 11.05 -9.27
N SER A 122 -0.83 12.30 -9.34
CA SER A 122 -1.06 12.99 -10.64
C SER A 122 0.26 13.26 -11.39
N LYS A 123 0.25 12.99 -12.70
CA LYS A 123 1.39 13.31 -13.60
C LYS A 123 1.73 14.80 -13.65
N SER A 124 0.75 15.66 -13.41
CA SER A 124 0.91 17.12 -13.49
C SER A 124 1.44 17.73 -12.19
N SER A 125 1.48 16.96 -11.10
CA SER A 125 1.96 17.45 -9.79
C SER A 125 3.47 17.68 -9.78
N LYS A 126 3.90 18.64 -9.00
CA LYS A 126 5.29 19.07 -8.83
C LYS A 126 5.59 19.36 -7.36
N ALA A 127 6.85 19.43 -7.00
CA ALA A 127 7.31 19.67 -5.62
C ALA A 127 6.62 20.86 -4.93
N SER A 128 6.37 21.96 -5.66
CA SER A 128 5.73 23.16 -5.09
C SER A 128 4.25 23.01 -4.68
N ASP A 129 3.63 21.90 -5.04
CA ASP A 129 2.24 21.60 -4.71
C ASP A 129 2.11 20.97 -3.31
N PHE A 130 3.24 20.68 -2.65
CA PHE A 130 3.31 20.03 -1.36
C PHE A 130 4.05 20.87 -0.33
N VAL A 131 3.76 20.58 0.94
CA VAL A 131 4.51 21.05 2.11
C VAL A 131 5.11 19.86 2.85
N THR A 132 6.19 20.07 3.57
CA THR A 132 6.87 19.08 4.41
C THR A 132 7.24 19.73 5.75
N PRO A 133 7.13 19.03 6.90
CA PRO A 133 6.55 17.69 7.05
C PRO A 133 5.03 17.69 6.89
N GLY A 134 4.46 16.49 6.67
CA GLY A 134 3.01 16.27 6.54
C GLY A 134 2.57 14.93 7.12
N HIS A 135 1.40 14.45 6.73
CA HIS A 135 0.75 13.27 7.28
C HIS A 135 0.70 12.07 6.31
N ILE A 136 1.26 12.20 5.11
CA ILE A 136 1.50 11.10 4.18
C ILE A 136 2.99 10.79 4.16
N PHE A 137 3.32 9.50 4.22
CA PHE A 137 4.68 8.98 4.28
C PHE A 137 5.02 8.27 2.95
N PRO A 138 5.67 8.96 2.00
CA PRO A 138 6.09 8.31 0.77
C PRO A 138 7.25 7.34 1.02
N ILE A 139 7.20 6.19 0.32
CA ILE A 139 8.25 5.17 0.31
C ILE A 139 8.62 4.89 -1.14
N VAL A 140 9.92 4.99 -1.45
CA VAL A 140 10.43 4.75 -2.80
C VAL A 140 10.70 3.27 -3.00
N ALA A 141 10.08 2.68 -4.02
CA ALA A 141 10.30 1.31 -4.42
C ALA A 141 11.74 1.09 -4.93
N HIS A 142 12.30 -0.08 -4.65
CA HIS A 142 13.60 -0.46 -5.17
C HIS A 142 13.61 -0.43 -6.72
N PRO A 143 14.64 0.13 -7.39
CA PRO A 143 14.69 0.26 -8.86
C PRO A 143 14.56 -1.07 -9.61
N GLY A 144 14.96 -2.19 -8.97
CA GLY A 144 14.81 -3.53 -9.52
C GLY A 144 13.44 -4.16 -9.31
N GLY A 145 12.47 -3.41 -8.73
CA GLY A 145 11.10 -3.86 -8.48
C GLY A 145 10.99 -5.05 -7.52
N VAL A 146 9.83 -5.69 -7.53
CA VAL A 146 9.47 -6.80 -6.64
C VAL A 146 10.39 -8.03 -6.77
N ARG A 147 11.03 -8.21 -7.92
CA ARG A 147 12.01 -9.31 -8.14
C ARG A 147 13.32 -9.10 -7.39
N LYS A 148 13.65 -7.87 -7.02
CA LYS A 148 14.86 -7.54 -6.24
C LYS A 148 14.58 -7.36 -4.77
N ARG A 149 13.44 -6.78 -4.43
CA ARG A 149 12.95 -6.65 -3.06
C ARG A 149 11.48 -7.06 -3.03
N ALA A 150 11.22 -8.26 -2.50
CA ALA A 150 9.88 -8.83 -2.41
C ALA A 150 9.08 -8.19 -1.26
N GLY A 151 8.92 -6.86 -1.29
CA GLY A 151 8.22 -6.07 -0.27
C GLY A 151 6.91 -5.50 -0.79
N HIS A 152 6.03 -5.10 0.15
CA HIS A 152 4.72 -4.52 -0.15
C HIS A 152 4.82 -3.25 -1.00
N THR A 153 5.85 -2.42 -0.77
CA THR A 153 6.14 -1.20 -1.56
C THR A 153 6.31 -1.52 -3.04
N GLU A 154 7.23 -2.44 -3.35
CA GLU A 154 7.52 -2.83 -4.74
C GLU A 154 6.33 -3.52 -5.39
N ALA A 155 5.66 -4.40 -4.64
CA ALA A 155 4.51 -5.13 -5.14
C ALA A 155 3.30 -4.22 -5.40
N GLY A 156 3.05 -3.22 -4.56
CA GLY A 156 2.02 -2.21 -4.78
C GLY A 156 2.26 -1.40 -6.06
N VAL A 157 3.49 -0.93 -6.27
CA VAL A 157 3.89 -0.21 -7.48
C VAL A 157 3.77 -1.08 -8.74
N GLU A 158 4.14 -2.37 -8.66
CA GLU A 158 4.03 -3.32 -9.76
C GLU A 158 2.56 -3.60 -10.14
N ILE A 159 1.69 -3.82 -9.14
CA ILE A 159 0.25 -4.01 -9.39
C ILE A 159 -0.37 -2.75 -10.01
N ALA A 160 0.06 -1.56 -9.58
CA ALA A 160 -0.39 -0.31 -10.19
C ALA A 160 0.01 -0.25 -11.69
N ALA A 161 1.24 -0.63 -12.03
CA ALA A 161 1.69 -0.72 -13.41
C ALA A 161 0.88 -1.73 -14.23
N LEU A 162 0.63 -2.93 -13.70
CA LEU A 162 -0.20 -3.96 -14.34
C LEU A 162 -1.65 -3.51 -14.56
N ALA A 163 -2.18 -2.69 -13.67
CA ALA A 163 -3.52 -2.10 -13.77
C ALA A 163 -3.60 -0.93 -14.76
N GLY A 164 -2.48 -0.53 -15.37
CA GLY A 164 -2.43 0.63 -16.27
C GLY A 164 -2.60 1.98 -15.55
N SER A 165 -2.33 2.00 -14.26
CA SER A 165 -2.39 3.16 -13.38
C SER A 165 -1.01 3.84 -13.25
N GLU A 166 -0.95 4.98 -12.57
CA GLU A 166 0.32 5.58 -12.19
C GLU A 166 1.10 4.61 -11.27
N HIS A 167 2.41 4.54 -11.40
CA HIS A 167 3.27 3.63 -10.64
C HIS A 167 3.33 4.04 -9.16
N ALA A 168 2.16 4.04 -8.52
CA ALA A 168 1.95 4.45 -7.14
C ALA A 168 0.78 3.70 -6.49
N ALA A 169 0.95 3.30 -5.24
CA ALA A 169 -0.07 2.62 -4.44
C ALA A 169 -0.05 3.11 -2.99
N VAL A 170 -1.19 3.10 -2.33
CA VAL A 170 -1.28 3.27 -0.89
C VAL A 170 -1.20 1.91 -0.23
N ILE A 171 -0.37 1.77 0.77
CA ILE A 171 -0.19 0.55 1.56
C ILE A 171 -0.38 0.86 3.04
N CYS A 172 -0.90 -0.11 3.78
CA CYS A 172 -1.09 0.02 5.24
C CYS A 172 -1.11 -1.37 5.86
N GLU A 173 -0.25 -1.60 6.82
CA GLU A 173 -0.12 -2.86 7.53
C GLU A 173 -1.41 -3.23 8.28
N LEU A 174 -1.66 -4.54 8.45
CA LEU A 174 -2.77 -5.08 9.22
C LEU A 174 -2.34 -5.44 10.65
N MET A 175 -2.99 -4.81 11.61
CA MET A 175 -2.77 -5.09 13.03
C MET A 175 -4.04 -5.67 13.67
N ASN A 176 -3.84 -6.54 14.64
CA ASN A 176 -4.90 -7.03 15.49
C ASN A 176 -5.41 -5.93 16.47
N PRO A 177 -6.62 -6.06 17.03
CA PRO A 177 -7.15 -5.08 17.99
C PRO A 177 -6.30 -4.88 19.24
N ASP A 178 -5.44 -5.84 19.59
CA ASP A 178 -4.51 -5.74 20.71
C ASP A 178 -3.18 -5.03 20.36
N GLY A 179 -3.02 -4.61 19.08
CA GLY A 179 -1.84 -3.93 18.58
C GLY A 179 -0.73 -4.86 18.08
N SER A 180 -0.90 -6.17 18.12
CA SER A 180 0.01 -7.13 17.49
C SER A 180 -0.20 -7.15 15.95
N MET A 181 0.81 -7.60 15.20
CA MET A 181 0.67 -7.74 13.75
C MET A 181 -0.24 -8.92 13.40
N SER A 182 -1.20 -8.71 12.50
CA SER A 182 -2.05 -9.78 11.99
C SER A 182 -1.25 -10.71 11.09
N ARG A 183 -1.48 -12.04 11.22
CA ARG A 183 -0.73 -13.07 10.49
C ARG A 183 -1.61 -14.25 10.10
N GLY A 184 -1.24 -14.91 9.01
CA GLY A 184 -1.87 -16.16 8.59
C GLY A 184 -3.40 -16.09 8.55
N GLN A 185 -4.07 -16.91 9.36
CA GLN A 185 -5.55 -17.01 9.39
C GLN A 185 -6.25 -15.68 9.74
N GLU A 186 -5.64 -14.86 10.62
CA GLU A 186 -6.23 -13.58 11.06
C GLU A 186 -6.41 -12.61 9.88
N ILE A 187 -5.47 -12.61 8.93
CA ILE A 187 -5.54 -11.79 7.71
C ILE A 187 -6.72 -12.24 6.83
N PHE A 188 -6.95 -13.55 6.70
CA PHE A 188 -8.09 -14.06 5.90
C PHE A 188 -9.43 -13.75 6.58
N GLU A 189 -9.52 -13.84 7.90
CA GLU A 189 -10.71 -13.47 8.66
C GLU A 189 -11.03 -11.98 8.50
N PHE A 190 -10.00 -11.12 8.57
CA PHE A 190 -10.11 -9.70 8.28
C PHE A 190 -10.60 -9.44 6.85
N ALA A 191 -9.98 -10.06 5.86
CA ALA A 191 -10.33 -9.89 4.46
C ALA A 191 -11.77 -10.35 4.18
N GLN A 192 -12.20 -11.46 4.76
CA GLN A 192 -13.57 -11.94 4.66
C GLN A 192 -14.57 -10.97 5.30
N MET A 193 -14.25 -10.42 6.46
CA MET A 193 -15.11 -9.44 7.16
C MET A 193 -15.34 -8.17 6.32
N HIS A 194 -14.34 -7.76 5.55
CA HIS A 194 -14.36 -6.52 4.77
C HIS A 194 -14.56 -6.74 3.26
N ASP A 195 -14.87 -7.98 2.83
CA ASP A 195 -15.05 -8.36 1.41
C ASP A 195 -13.84 -7.96 0.54
N LEU A 196 -12.63 -8.23 1.04
CA LEU A 196 -11.37 -7.92 0.36
C LEU A 196 -10.78 -9.18 -0.27
N ARG A 197 -10.21 -9.04 -1.47
CA ARG A 197 -9.37 -10.08 -2.05
C ARG A 197 -8.03 -10.18 -1.35
N VAL A 198 -7.50 -11.40 -1.30
CA VAL A 198 -6.18 -11.69 -0.73
C VAL A 198 -5.31 -12.34 -1.80
N THR A 199 -4.10 -11.84 -1.97
CA THR A 199 -3.07 -12.47 -2.80
C THR A 199 -1.70 -12.38 -2.14
N THR A 200 -0.64 -12.91 -2.76
CA THR A 200 0.71 -12.89 -2.21
C THR A 200 1.71 -12.26 -3.17
N ILE A 201 2.77 -11.69 -2.62
CA ILE A 201 3.92 -11.17 -3.39
C ILE A 201 4.56 -12.31 -4.19
N LYS A 202 4.60 -13.52 -3.65
CA LYS A 202 5.11 -14.72 -4.35
C LYS A 202 4.34 -14.98 -5.64
N LYS A 203 3.00 -14.99 -5.59
CA LYS A 203 2.16 -15.14 -6.79
C LYS A 203 2.39 -14.04 -7.81
N LEU A 204 2.60 -12.80 -7.36
CA LEU A 204 2.94 -11.70 -8.26
C LEU A 204 4.28 -11.94 -8.98
N ILE A 205 5.31 -12.37 -8.25
CA ILE A 205 6.61 -12.69 -8.84
C ILE A 205 6.50 -13.84 -9.84
N GLU A 206 5.75 -14.90 -9.52
CA GLU A 206 5.48 -16.02 -10.41
C GLU A 206 4.74 -15.57 -11.69
N TYR A 207 3.72 -14.72 -11.54
CA TYR A 207 2.98 -14.14 -12.66
C TYR A 207 3.88 -13.34 -13.61
N LEU A 208 4.75 -12.50 -13.07
CA LEU A 208 5.71 -11.71 -13.83
C LEU A 208 6.83 -12.57 -14.48
N GLY A 209 7.13 -13.74 -13.94
CA GLY A 209 8.15 -14.66 -14.46
C GLY A 209 7.64 -15.56 -15.58
N GLY A 210 6.35 -15.75 -15.70
CA GLY A 210 5.69 -16.55 -16.74
C GLY A 210 5.35 -15.78 -18.02
N SER A 211 5.80 -14.54 -18.13
CA SER A 211 5.54 -13.65 -19.29
C SER A 211 6.72 -13.63 -20.25
#